data_5119d79e392c1994092c4104eff3725b
#
_entry.id   5119d79e392c1994092c4104eff3725b
#
_cell.length_a   1.000
_cell.length_b   1.000
_cell.length_c   1.000
_cell.angle_alpha   90.00
_cell.angle_beta   90.00
_cell.angle_gamma   90.00
#
_symmetry.space_group_name_H-M   'P 1'
#
loop_
_entity.id
_entity.type
_entity.pdbx_description
1 polymer ?
#
loop_
_entity_poly.entity_id
_entity_poly.type
_entity_poly.pdbx_seq_one_letter_code
_entity_poly.pdbx_strand_id
1 'polypeptide(L)'
;MSFAPPLRLQRKGFFLSTIPDRNVRCLIMSNAKIMESKKAIVANIKEKFEKAQTVVLVDYRGLTVAEDTELRNQLRQSGVEYMVLKNTMINLATKEMGFDQLASHLEGPTAVAFGMTDMIAPAKIISEFSKKTKKMTIKCGICDGAYLDEAGVQALANLPSKEVLIAKIMGSMMSSVSKFVYCVEALRKKMAGEE
;
A
#
# COMPACT_ATOMS: atom_id res chain seq x y z
N MET A 1 -4.84 64.14 -45.31
CA MET A 1 -4.50 62.73 -45.05
C MET A 1 -4.73 62.50 -43.58
N SER A 2 -5.94 61.94 -43.24
CA SER A 2 -6.40 61.74 -41.87
C SER A 2 -6.39 60.26 -41.60
N PHE A 3 -5.54 59.79 -40.68
CA PHE A 3 -5.44 58.42 -40.25
C PHE A 3 -6.47 58.18 -39.12
N ALA A 4 -7.48 57.37 -39.37
CA ALA A 4 -8.40 56.93 -38.37
C ALA A 4 -7.77 55.78 -37.57
N PRO A 5 -7.94 55.68 -36.23
CA PRO A 5 -7.45 54.55 -35.41
C PRO A 5 -8.35 53.31 -35.54
N PRO A 6 -7.82 52.09 -35.37
CA PRO A 6 -8.58 50.86 -35.51
C PRO A 6 -9.54 50.65 -34.33
N LEU A 7 -10.76 50.28 -34.65
CA LEU A 7 -11.82 49.90 -33.75
C LEU A 7 -11.42 48.70 -32.84
N ARG A 8 -11.28 49.02 -31.57
CA ARG A 8 -11.07 48.04 -30.49
C ARG A 8 -12.39 47.26 -30.27
N LEU A 9 -12.46 46.06 -30.82
CA LEU A 9 -13.54 45.12 -30.54
C LEU A 9 -13.59 44.75 -29.05
N GLN A 10 -14.49 45.42 -28.34
CA GLN A 10 -14.89 45.01 -26.99
C GLN A 10 -15.60 43.66 -27.06
N ARG A 11 -14.89 42.56 -26.73
CA ARG A 11 -15.50 41.28 -26.41
C ARG A 11 -16.15 41.38 -25.04
N LYS A 12 -17.32 41.98 -24.97
CA LYS A 12 -18.22 41.85 -23.82
C LYS A 12 -19.38 40.94 -24.18
N GLY A 13 -19.41 39.75 -23.52
CA GLY A 13 -20.63 39.25 -22.98
C GLY A 13 -21.76 38.86 -23.93
N PHE A 14 -21.50 38.00 -24.93
CA PHE A 14 -22.62 37.49 -25.73
C PHE A 14 -22.48 36.01 -26.08
N PHE A 15 -22.41 35.15 -25.02
CA PHE A 15 -22.52 33.70 -25.27
C PHE A 15 -23.12 32.91 -24.07
N LEU A 16 -23.98 33.49 -23.28
CA LEU A 16 -24.54 32.79 -22.11
C LEU A 16 -26.09 32.73 -22.10
N SER A 17 -26.78 33.12 -23.17
CA SER A 17 -28.25 33.14 -23.12
C SER A 17 -29.00 32.24 -24.11
N THR A 18 -28.30 31.35 -24.84
CA THR A 18 -28.96 30.52 -25.85
C THR A 18 -28.66 29.03 -25.75
N ILE A 19 -28.26 28.52 -24.56
CA ILE A 19 -28.21 27.07 -24.33
C ILE A 19 -29.45 26.72 -23.52
N PRO A 20 -30.36 25.90 -24.05
CA PRO A 20 -31.58 25.51 -23.31
C PRO A 20 -31.18 24.77 -22.05
N ASP A 21 -31.66 25.29 -20.94
CA ASP A 21 -31.36 24.99 -19.52
C ASP A 21 -31.43 23.48 -19.14
N ARG A 22 -32.07 22.63 -19.94
CA ARG A 22 -32.23 21.20 -19.71
C ARG A 22 -30.93 20.41 -19.90
N ASN A 23 -30.14 20.71 -20.93
CA ASN A 23 -28.91 19.96 -21.22
C ASN A 23 -27.78 20.31 -20.27
N VAL A 24 -27.68 21.57 -19.87
CA VAL A 24 -26.69 22.01 -18.88
C VAL A 24 -27.01 21.46 -17.49
N ARG A 25 -28.28 21.42 -17.09
CA ARG A 25 -28.71 20.81 -15.84
C ARG A 25 -28.45 19.30 -15.79
N CYS A 26 -28.69 18.60 -16.90
CA CYS A 26 -28.41 17.18 -17.00
C CYS A 26 -26.91 16.85 -16.91
N LEU A 27 -26.04 17.66 -17.53
CA LEU A 27 -24.59 17.54 -17.46
C LEU A 27 -24.05 17.88 -16.07
N ILE A 28 -24.59 18.91 -15.41
CA ILE A 28 -24.21 19.29 -14.05
C ILE A 28 -24.66 18.23 -13.03
N MET A 29 -25.88 17.72 -13.15
CA MET A 29 -26.38 16.66 -12.28
C MET A 29 -25.64 15.32 -12.49
N SER A 30 -25.26 14.99 -13.73
CA SER A 30 -24.43 13.83 -14.04
C SER A 30 -23.05 13.95 -13.40
N ASN A 31 -22.44 15.12 -13.48
CA ASN A 31 -21.14 15.40 -12.85
C ASN A 31 -21.20 15.38 -11.32
N ALA A 32 -22.28 15.88 -10.71
CA ALA A 32 -22.48 15.85 -9.26
C ALA A 32 -22.56 14.41 -8.74
N LYS A 33 -23.40 13.56 -9.34
CA LYS A 33 -23.51 12.14 -8.97
C LYS A 33 -22.18 11.38 -9.14
N ILE A 34 -21.42 11.67 -10.20
CA ILE A 34 -20.10 11.08 -10.41
C ILE A 34 -19.10 11.58 -9.36
N MET A 35 -19.19 12.83 -8.96
CA MET A 35 -18.34 13.39 -7.90
C MET A 35 -18.67 12.79 -6.54
N GLU A 36 -19.93 12.58 -6.22
CA GLU A 36 -20.39 11.93 -4.99
C GLU A 36 -19.92 10.47 -4.93
N SER A 37 -20.06 9.71 -6.00
CA SER A 37 -19.55 8.33 -6.06
C SER A 37 -18.04 8.24 -5.89
N LYS A 38 -17.27 9.19 -6.47
CA LYS A 38 -15.82 9.26 -6.27
C LYS A 38 -15.44 9.60 -4.83
N LYS A 39 -16.16 10.53 -4.20
CA LYS A 39 -15.96 10.87 -2.77
C LYS A 39 -16.27 9.68 -1.87
N ALA A 40 -17.33 8.93 -2.15
CA ALA A 40 -17.67 7.72 -1.41
C ALA A 40 -16.57 6.65 -1.52
N ILE A 41 -15.97 6.46 -2.71
CA ILE A 41 -14.85 5.55 -2.90
C ILE A 41 -13.63 6.01 -2.09
N VAL A 42 -13.29 7.30 -2.12
CA VAL A 42 -12.16 7.84 -1.33
C VAL A 42 -12.42 7.68 0.17
N ALA A 43 -13.65 7.92 0.65
CA ALA A 43 -14.01 7.68 2.04
C ALA A 43 -13.84 6.20 2.45
N ASN A 44 -14.30 5.27 1.63
CA ASN A 44 -14.11 3.83 1.87
C ASN A 44 -12.62 3.44 1.88
N ILE A 45 -11.82 4.02 0.99
CA ILE A 45 -10.37 3.79 0.98
C ILE A 45 -9.76 4.30 2.27
N LYS A 46 -10.12 5.51 2.70
CA LYS A 46 -9.63 6.13 3.94
C LYS A 46 -9.95 5.28 5.17
N GLU A 47 -11.21 4.81 5.31
CA GLU A 47 -11.59 3.90 6.39
C GLU A 47 -10.76 2.61 6.41
N LYS A 48 -10.41 2.07 5.23
CA LYS A 48 -9.55 0.88 5.13
C LYS A 48 -8.12 1.18 5.53
N PHE A 49 -7.59 2.34 5.17
CA PHE A 49 -6.26 2.77 5.61
C PHE A 49 -6.20 2.96 7.13
N GLU A 50 -7.25 3.51 7.75
CA GLU A 50 -7.33 3.71 9.19
C GLU A 50 -7.47 2.39 9.97
N LYS A 51 -8.18 1.42 9.40
CA LYS A 51 -8.40 0.10 10.04
C LYS A 51 -7.23 -0.86 9.81
N ALA A 52 -6.48 -0.69 8.74
CA ALA A 52 -5.38 -1.57 8.39
C ALA A 52 -4.14 -1.26 9.24
N GLN A 53 -3.55 -2.30 9.83
CA GLN A 53 -2.27 -2.20 10.55
C GLN A 53 -1.09 -2.05 9.59
N THR A 54 -1.19 -2.69 8.42
CA THR A 54 -0.15 -2.62 7.39
C THR A 54 -0.78 -2.47 6.03
N VAL A 55 -0.21 -1.58 5.23
CA VAL A 55 -0.60 -1.36 3.83
C VAL A 55 0.63 -1.53 2.96
N VAL A 56 0.57 -2.39 1.95
CA VAL A 56 1.67 -2.63 1.01
C VAL A 56 1.22 -2.28 -0.40
N LEU A 57 1.98 -1.41 -1.05
CA LEU A 57 1.75 -1.01 -2.44
C LEU A 57 2.67 -1.82 -3.35
N VAL A 58 2.08 -2.40 -4.39
CA VAL A 58 2.79 -3.28 -5.32
C VAL A 58 2.44 -2.94 -6.76
N ASP A 59 3.39 -3.19 -7.64
CA ASP A 59 3.16 -3.18 -9.09
C ASP A 59 2.83 -4.61 -9.53
N TYR A 60 1.63 -4.79 -10.12
CA TYR A 60 1.16 -6.10 -10.59
C TYR A 60 1.40 -6.33 -12.08
N ARG A 61 2.25 -5.53 -12.71
CA ARG A 61 2.59 -5.67 -14.12
C ARG A 61 3.18 -7.04 -14.45
N GLY A 62 2.73 -7.61 -15.56
CA GLY A 62 3.27 -8.86 -16.10
C GLY A 62 2.76 -10.12 -15.43
N LEU A 63 1.84 -10.03 -14.45
CA LEU A 63 1.16 -11.19 -13.90
C LEU A 63 0.15 -11.75 -14.91
N THR A 64 0.07 -13.07 -14.99
CA THR A 64 -1.01 -13.77 -15.69
C THR A 64 -2.25 -13.83 -14.82
N VAL A 65 -3.42 -14.01 -15.44
CA VAL A 65 -4.70 -14.12 -14.70
C VAL A 65 -4.69 -15.28 -13.69
N ALA A 66 -4.02 -16.38 -14.03
CA ALA A 66 -3.88 -17.53 -13.13
C ALA A 66 -3.04 -17.15 -11.88
N GLU A 67 -1.89 -16.49 -12.08
CA GLU A 67 -1.01 -16.02 -11.01
C GLU A 67 -1.71 -15.00 -10.09
N ASP A 68 -2.46 -14.03 -10.66
CA ASP A 68 -3.22 -13.05 -9.88
C ASP A 68 -4.34 -13.70 -9.05
N THR A 69 -4.99 -14.72 -9.61
CA THR A 69 -6.04 -15.48 -8.91
C THR A 69 -5.44 -16.28 -7.72
N GLU A 70 -4.28 -16.89 -7.93
CA GLU A 70 -3.58 -17.62 -6.87
C GLU A 70 -3.12 -16.67 -5.75
N LEU A 71 -2.55 -15.52 -6.10
CA LEU A 71 -2.16 -14.48 -5.14
C LEU A 71 -3.36 -14.00 -4.31
N ARG A 72 -4.49 -13.71 -4.96
CA ARG A 72 -5.73 -13.30 -4.28
C ARG A 72 -6.24 -14.36 -3.31
N ASN A 73 -6.16 -15.63 -3.68
CA ASN A 73 -6.58 -16.73 -2.82
C ASN A 73 -5.69 -16.86 -1.59
N GLN A 74 -4.36 -16.76 -1.77
CA GLN A 74 -3.40 -16.81 -0.65
C GLN A 74 -3.59 -15.62 0.30
N LEU A 75 -3.79 -14.40 -0.22
CA LEU A 75 -4.04 -13.21 0.58
C LEU A 75 -5.36 -13.30 1.35
N ARG A 76 -6.43 -13.80 0.73
CA ARG A 76 -7.73 -14.02 1.41
C ARG A 76 -7.64 -15.03 2.54
N GLN A 77 -6.90 -16.13 2.36
CA GLN A 77 -6.68 -17.13 3.40
C GLN A 77 -5.97 -16.55 4.63
N SER A 78 -5.14 -15.53 4.43
CA SER A 78 -4.42 -14.84 5.49
C SER A 78 -5.14 -13.59 6.01
N GLY A 79 -6.41 -13.36 5.63
CA GLY A 79 -7.19 -12.21 6.08
C GLY A 79 -6.73 -10.86 5.53
N VAL A 80 -6.00 -10.86 4.40
CA VAL A 80 -5.50 -9.66 3.74
C VAL A 80 -6.44 -9.26 2.61
N GLU A 81 -6.91 -8.02 2.59
CA GLU A 81 -7.68 -7.47 1.49
C GLU A 81 -6.75 -6.94 0.40
N TYR A 82 -6.88 -7.49 -0.81
CA TYR A 82 -6.13 -7.04 -1.97
C TYR A 82 -7.03 -6.35 -2.98
N MET A 83 -6.72 -5.11 -3.32
CA MET A 83 -7.52 -4.28 -4.23
C MET A 83 -6.63 -3.52 -5.21
N VAL A 84 -7.07 -3.46 -6.47
CA VAL A 84 -6.47 -2.58 -7.47
C VAL A 84 -7.21 -1.26 -7.44
N LEU A 85 -6.51 -0.18 -7.16
CA LEU A 85 -7.06 1.15 -7.00
C LEU A 85 -6.41 2.15 -7.97
N LYS A 86 -7.16 3.19 -8.32
CA LYS A 86 -6.63 4.26 -9.15
C LYS A 86 -5.71 5.16 -8.33
N ASN A 87 -4.48 5.43 -8.82
CA ASN A 87 -3.46 6.23 -8.12
C ASN A 87 -3.97 7.59 -7.63
N THR A 88 -4.81 8.26 -8.43
CA THR A 88 -5.39 9.55 -8.02
C THR A 88 -6.29 9.44 -6.79
N MET A 89 -7.01 8.31 -6.59
CA MET A 89 -7.84 8.09 -5.41
C MET A 89 -6.99 7.79 -4.18
N ILE A 90 -5.94 6.98 -4.36
CA ILE A 90 -4.96 6.70 -3.30
C ILE A 90 -4.29 8.00 -2.86
N ASN A 91 -3.82 8.82 -3.82
CA ASN A 91 -3.15 10.09 -3.54
C ASN A 91 -4.05 11.08 -2.78
N LEU A 92 -5.34 11.14 -3.10
CA LEU A 92 -6.29 11.97 -2.35
C LEU A 92 -6.46 11.48 -0.90
N ALA A 93 -6.62 10.16 -0.72
CA ALA A 93 -6.76 9.58 0.61
C ALA A 93 -5.49 9.75 1.46
N THR A 94 -4.30 9.50 0.88
CA THR A 94 -3.02 9.61 1.60
C THR A 94 -2.65 11.06 1.96
N LYS A 95 -2.98 12.04 1.11
CA LYS A 95 -2.81 13.46 1.43
C LYS A 95 -3.66 13.90 2.62
N GLU A 96 -4.90 13.45 2.71
CA GLU A 96 -5.77 13.75 3.86
C GLU A 96 -5.26 13.14 5.17
N MET A 97 -4.49 12.06 5.07
CA MET A 97 -3.89 11.36 6.20
C MET A 97 -2.45 11.82 6.54
N GLY A 98 -1.86 12.73 5.73
CA GLY A 98 -0.52 13.27 5.96
C GLY A 98 0.63 12.40 5.44
N PHE A 99 0.36 11.39 4.61
CA PHE A 99 1.38 10.52 4.01
C PHE A 99 1.82 11.00 2.61
N ASP A 100 2.35 12.22 2.53
CA ASP A 100 2.77 12.82 1.25
C ASP A 100 3.92 12.06 0.56
N GLN A 101 4.73 11.34 1.33
CA GLN A 101 5.86 10.55 0.82
C GLN A 101 5.44 9.45 -0.16
N LEU A 102 4.22 8.91 0.01
CA LEU A 102 3.66 7.90 -0.89
C LEU A 102 3.40 8.42 -2.30
N ALA A 103 3.14 9.71 -2.45
CA ALA A 103 2.79 10.32 -3.74
C ALA A 103 3.90 10.12 -4.79
N SER A 104 5.16 10.11 -4.37
CA SER A 104 6.32 9.90 -5.24
C SER A 104 6.40 8.49 -5.81
N HIS A 105 5.81 7.49 -5.15
CA HIS A 105 5.84 6.08 -5.57
C HIS A 105 4.54 5.61 -6.25
N LEU A 106 3.55 6.50 -6.39
CA LEU A 106 2.26 6.19 -7.05
C LEU A 106 2.33 6.32 -8.58
N GLU A 107 3.45 5.96 -9.21
CA GLU A 107 3.60 5.92 -10.65
C GLU A 107 3.27 4.52 -11.20
N GLY A 108 2.60 4.46 -12.35
CA GLY A 108 2.22 3.20 -13.02
C GLY A 108 1.06 2.45 -12.34
N PRO A 109 0.80 1.19 -12.72
CA PRO A 109 -0.26 0.38 -12.13
C PRO A 109 0.07 0.06 -10.68
N THR A 110 -0.91 0.21 -9.80
CA THR A 110 -0.72 0.02 -8.36
C THR A 110 -1.86 -0.81 -7.79
N ALA A 111 -1.50 -1.87 -7.11
CA ALA A 111 -2.40 -2.63 -6.26
C ALA A 111 -2.03 -2.39 -4.80
N VAL A 112 -3.02 -2.44 -3.94
CA VAL A 112 -2.89 -2.20 -2.51
C VAL A 112 -3.34 -3.43 -1.76
N ALA A 113 -2.50 -3.92 -0.86
CA ALA A 113 -2.82 -5.00 0.06
C ALA A 113 -2.97 -4.42 1.48
N PHE A 114 -4.14 -4.62 2.09
CA PHE A 114 -4.48 -4.17 3.43
C PHE A 114 -4.41 -5.33 4.41
N GLY A 115 -3.47 -5.30 5.35
CA GLY A 115 -3.38 -6.23 6.47
C GLY A 115 -4.22 -5.76 7.65
N MET A 116 -5.35 -6.43 7.90
CA MET A 116 -6.24 -6.08 9.00
C MET A 116 -5.86 -6.76 10.31
N THR A 117 -5.45 -8.02 10.24
CA THR A 117 -5.21 -8.88 11.40
C THR A 117 -3.73 -8.97 11.74
N ASP A 118 -2.89 -9.24 10.73
CA ASP A 118 -1.46 -9.44 10.88
C ASP A 118 -0.67 -8.38 10.13
N MET A 119 0.32 -7.78 10.80
CA MET A 119 1.20 -6.77 10.20
C MET A 119 2.16 -7.36 9.17
N ILE A 120 2.59 -8.60 9.36
CA ILE A 120 3.66 -9.23 8.58
C ILE A 120 3.10 -10.03 7.39
N ALA A 121 1.89 -10.58 7.53
CA ALA A 121 1.30 -11.47 6.53
C ALA A 121 1.28 -10.87 5.10
N PRO A 122 0.81 -9.63 4.85
CA PRO A 122 0.78 -9.07 3.50
C PRO A 122 2.16 -8.94 2.89
N ALA A 123 3.14 -8.44 3.66
CA ALA A 123 4.52 -8.27 3.18
C ALA A 123 5.19 -9.60 2.86
N LYS A 124 4.97 -10.63 3.69
CA LYS A 124 5.55 -11.96 3.52
C LYS A 124 5.02 -12.65 2.26
N ILE A 125 3.70 -12.72 2.09
CA ILE A 125 3.06 -13.38 0.94
C ILE A 125 3.48 -12.68 -0.36
N ILE A 126 3.47 -11.35 -0.38
CA ILE A 126 3.85 -10.56 -1.55
C ILE A 126 5.33 -10.77 -1.88
N SER A 127 6.23 -10.79 -0.90
CA SER A 127 7.66 -11.03 -1.11
C SER A 127 7.93 -12.45 -1.61
N GLU A 128 7.28 -13.48 -1.05
CA GLU A 128 7.40 -14.86 -1.53
C GLU A 128 6.90 -15.00 -2.97
N PHE A 129 5.77 -14.37 -3.27
CA PHE A 129 5.19 -14.38 -4.61
C PHE A 129 6.06 -13.61 -5.62
N SER A 130 6.62 -12.47 -5.23
CA SER A 130 7.57 -11.70 -6.03
C SER A 130 8.83 -12.52 -6.36
N LYS A 131 9.37 -13.27 -5.39
CA LYS A 131 10.52 -14.16 -5.59
C LYS A 131 10.21 -15.32 -6.54
N LYS A 132 8.99 -15.88 -6.49
CA LYS A 132 8.55 -16.97 -7.38
C LYS A 132 8.36 -16.48 -8.81
N THR A 133 7.69 -15.36 -8.98
CA THR A 133 7.23 -14.88 -10.29
C THR A 133 8.26 -13.97 -10.96
N LYS A 134 9.09 -13.24 -10.17
CA LYS A 134 10.08 -12.24 -10.63
C LYS A 134 9.50 -11.13 -11.53
N LYS A 135 8.19 -10.99 -11.55
CA LYS A 135 7.46 -10.01 -12.37
C LYS A 135 6.84 -8.88 -11.55
N MET A 136 6.64 -9.12 -10.26
CA MET A 136 5.99 -8.21 -9.34
C MET A 136 7.04 -7.44 -8.54
N THR A 137 6.87 -6.12 -8.46
CA THR A 137 7.77 -5.25 -7.69
C THR A 137 7.02 -4.61 -6.53
N ILE A 138 7.66 -4.59 -5.37
CA ILE A 138 7.14 -3.88 -4.20
C ILE A 138 7.59 -2.42 -4.34
N LYS A 139 6.67 -1.48 -4.20
CA LYS A 139 6.96 -0.04 -4.28
C LYS A 139 7.30 0.54 -2.93
N CYS A 140 6.39 0.43 -2.01
CA CYS A 140 6.51 0.97 -0.65
C CYS A 140 5.41 0.37 0.22
N GLY A 141 5.44 0.67 1.52
CA GLY A 141 4.41 0.27 2.45
C GLY A 141 4.24 1.25 3.59
N ILE A 142 3.18 1.07 4.34
CA ILE A 142 2.94 1.72 5.62
C ILE A 142 2.76 0.62 6.65
N CYS A 143 3.44 0.71 7.76
CA CYS A 143 3.27 -0.19 8.89
C CYS A 143 3.12 0.66 10.15
N ASP A 144 2.00 0.52 10.85
CA ASP A 144 1.73 1.22 12.11
C ASP A 144 1.88 2.77 12.00
N GLY A 145 1.49 3.34 10.84
CA GLY A 145 1.64 4.76 10.56
C GLY A 145 3.05 5.21 10.15
N ALA A 146 4.03 4.31 10.12
CA ALA A 146 5.36 4.58 9.61
C ALA A 146 5.49 4.24 8.13
N TYR A 147 6.07 5.13 7.35
CA TYR A 147 6.41 4.88 5.96
C TYR A 147 7.59 3.90 5.86
N LEU A 148 7.46 2.92 5.00
CA LEU A 148 8.50 1.93 4.68
C LEU A 148 8.80 1.96 3.19
N ASP A 149 10.06 2.12 2.87
CA ASP A 149 10.58 1.96 1.51
C ASP A 149 10.63 0.47 1.11
N GLU A 150 10.95 0.17 -0.13
CA GLU A 150 11.06 -1.19 -0.65
C GLU A 150 11.94 -2.08 0.24
N ALA A 151 13.12 -1.57 0.64
CA ALA A 151 14.03 -2.28 1.53
C ALA A 151 13.41 -2.57 2.90
N GLY A 152 12.64 -1.62 3.43
CA GLY A 152 11.91 -1.79 4.69
C GLY A 152 10.82 -2.84 4.62
N VAL A 153 10.06 -2.88 3.53
CA VAL A 153 9.03 -3.91 3.30
C VAL A 153 9.66 -5.29 3.12
N GLN A 154 10.80 -5.38 2.44
CA GLN A 154 11.54 -6.64 2.32
C GLN A 154 12.11 -7.11 3.67
N ALA A 155 12.61 -6.20 4.50
CA ALA A 155 13.03 -6.53 5.86
C ALA A 155 11.86 -7.03 6.71
N LEU A 156 10.69 -6.37 6.61
CA LEU A 156 9.45 -6.79 7.27
C LEU A 156 9.01 -8.20 6.80
N ALA A 157 9.10 -8.49 5.51
CA ALA A 157 8.76 -9.79 4.94
C ALA A 157 9.69 -10.93 5.41
N ASN A 158 10.94 -10.62 5.77
CA ASN A 158 11.88 -11.61 6.30
C ASN A 158 11.67 -11.89 7.79
N LEU A 159 10.79 -11.13 8.48
CA LEU A 159 10.46 -11.40 9.87
C LEU A 159 9.60 -12.65 9.97
N PRO A 160 9.84 -13.51 10.98
CA PRO A 160 8.96 -14.64 11.27
C PRO A 160 7.63 -14.16 11.86
N SER A 161 6.65 -15.07 11.95
CA SER A 161 5.34 -14.76 12.54
C SER A 161 5.47 -14.23 13.97
N LYS A 162 4.45 -13.53 14.44
CA LYS A 162 4.39 -12.93 15.78
C LYS A 162 4.71 -13.95 16.89
N GLU A 163 4.17 -15.16 16.77
CA GLU A 163 4.38 -16.23 17.74
C GLU A 163 5.86 -16.66 17.81
N VAL A 164 6.49 -16.81 16.65
CA VAL A 164 7.91 -17.18 16.55
C VAL A 164 8.81 -16.05 17.07
N LEU A 165 8.42 -14.77 16.85
CA LEU A 165 9.15 -13.63 17.43
C LEU A 165 9.11 -13.67 18.97
N ILE A 166 7.94 -13.92 19.56
CA ILE A 166 7.77 -14.05 21.02
C ILE A 166 8.60 -15.22 21.52
N ALA A 167 8.52 -16.39 20.87
CA ALA A 167 9.32 -17.55 21.22
C ALA A 167 10.84 -17.27 21.15
N LYS A 168 11.29 -16.50 20.14
CA LYS A 168 12.69 -16.10 19.99
C LYS A 168 13.14 -15.16 21.11
N ILE A 169 12.28 -14.22 21.54
CA ILE A 169 12.57 -13.33 22.67
C ILE A 169 12.69 -14.16 23.96
N MET A 170 11.73 -15.04 24.25
CA MET A 170 11.79 -15.93 25.42
C MET A 170 13.02 -16.82 25.39
N GLY A 171 13.35 -17.40 24.24
CA GLY A 171 14.56 -18.20 24.05
C GLY A 171 15.85 -17.40 24.26
N SER A 172 15.89 -16.13 23.86
CA SER A 172 17.06 -15.29 24.09
C SER A 172 17.27 -14.97 25.56
N MET A 173 16.21 -14.77 26.34
CA MET A 173 16.28 -14.58 27.79
C MET A 173 16.81 -15.83 28.49
N MET A 174 16.37 -17.02 28.08
CA MET A 174 16.85 -18.30 28.60
C MET A 174 18.25 -18.68 28.11
N SER A 175 18.75 -18.06 27.05
CA SER A 175 20.03 -18.43 26.42
C SER A 175 21.22 -18.22 27.35
N SER A 176 21.18 -17.23 28.25
CA SER A 176 22.25 -16.98 29.22
C SER A 176 22.45 -18.14 30.20
N VAL A 177 21.33 -18.68 30.70
CA VAL A 177 21.35 -19.85 31.62
C VAL A 177 21.79 -21.11 30.85
N SER A 178 21.23 -21.33 29.65
CA SER A 178 21.61 -22.47 28.80
C SER A 178 23.09 -22.46 28.43
N LYS A 179 23.65 -21.30 28.07
CA LYS A 179 25.08 -21.17 27.77
C LYS A 179 25.96 -21.52 28.96
N PHE A 180 25.56 -21.14 30.17
CA PHE A 180 26.29 -21.53 31.40
C PHE A 180 26.27 -23.04 31.57
N VAL A 181 25.12 -23.69 31.45
CA VAL A 181 25.02 -25.16 31.53
C VAL A 181 25.89 -25.84 30.48
N TYR A 182 25.86 -25.40 29.24
CA TYR A 182 26.74 -25.93 28.18
C TYR A 182 28.24 -25.74 28.48
N CYS A 183 28.59 -24.61 29.07
CA CYS A 183 29.99 -24.36 29.48
C CYS A 183 30.45 -25.35 30.58
N VAL A 184 29.62 -25.58 31.60
CA VAL A 184 29.90 -26.57 32.64
C VAL A 184 29.96 -27.99 32.08
N GLU A 185 29.06 -28.33 31.18
CA GLU A 185 29.07 -29.64 30.52
C GLU A 185 30.30 -29.86 29.65
N ALA A 186 30.73 -28.82 28.89
CA ALA A 186 31.96 -28.84 28.13
C ALA A 186 33.22 -29.00 28.99
N LEU A 187 33.25 -28.35 30.15
CA LEU A 187 34.34 -28.53 31.15
C LEU A 187 34.34 -29.95 31.69
N ARG A 188 33.18 -30.51 32.04
CA ARG A 188 33.03 -31.91 32.48
C ARG A 188 33.56 -32.89 31.44
N LYS A 189 33.20 -32.74 30.18
CA LYS A 189 33.68 -33.59 29.08
C LYS A 189 35.20 -33.51 28.91
N LYS A 190 35.77 -32.32 28.97
CA LYS A 190 37.22 -32.13 28.92
C LYS A 190 37.92 -32.80 30.09
N MET A 191 37.37 -32.74 31.32
CA MET A 191 37.94 -33.40 32.49
C MET A 191 37.76 -34.91 32.46
N ALA A 192 36.72 -35.43 31.79
CA ALA A 192 36.46 -36.87 31.63
C ALA A 192 37.31 -37.48 30.48
N GLY A 193 38.04 -36.70 29.67
CA GLY A 193 38.84 -37.21 28.58
C GLY A 193 38.05 -37.71 27.37
N GLU A 194 36.75 -37.37 27.33
CA GLU A 194 35.89 -37.65 26.16
C GLU A 194 36.01 -36.44 25.22
N GLU A 195 36.82 -36.55 24.14
CA GLU A 195 36.80 -35.65 22.98
C GLU A 195 35.61 -35.93 22.08
#